data_f75b5c532e86471d84db4a363f6dd37f
#
_entry.id   f75b5c532e86471d84db4a363f6dd37f
#
_cell.length_a   1.000
_cell.length_b   1.000
_cell.length_c   1.000
_cell.angle_alpha   90.00
_cell.angle_beta   90.00
_cell.angle_gamma   90.00
#
_symmetry.space_group_name_H-M   'P 1'
#
loop_
_entity.id
_entity.type
_entity.pdbx_description
1 polymer ?
#
loop_
_entity_poly.entity_id
_entity_poly.type
_entity_poly.pdbx_seq_one_letter_code
_entity_poly.pdbx_strand_id
1 'polypeptide(L)'
;KDLNARQHKYTINFVYDELEDFRVTKSIRNQSVPDAIMQLIGFYPIRMIQVEDNIMVECTQKTPTKMIGRIIDNKNRPVDFANVALLNVRDSSLINGGVTNENGQFVIPCGATKAIVRVSCVGYITTSNTYNIGKIGTITLKEATMNLQKIVVKGHRQPFRMTSEGLVAQVEGTS
;
A
#
# COMPACT_ATOMS: atom_id res chain seq x y z
N LYS A 1 -24.65 4.95 -3.74
CA LYS A 1 -26.11 4.99 -4.03
C LYS A 1 -26.93 4.86 -2.74
N ASP A 2 -26.54 4.00 -1.80
CA ASP A 2 -27.32 3.74 -0.57
C ASP A 2 -27.38 4.92 0.41
N LEU A 3 -26.34 5.76 0.48
CA LEU A 3 -26.30 6.93 1.37
C LEU A 3 -27.32 8.01 0.92
N ASN A 4 -27.47 8.23 -0.37
CA ASN A 4 -28.41 9.21 -0.89
C ASN A 4 -29.88 8.76 -0.74
N ALA A 5 -30.13 7.44 -0.74
CA ALA A 5 -31.47 6.90 -0.59
C ALA A 5 -31.99 6.92 0.87
N ARG A 6 -31.10 7.01 1.86
CA ARG A 6 -31.44 6.88 3.29
C ARG A 6 -31.50 8.18 4.07
N GLN A 7 -31.18 9.30 3.44
CA GLN A 7 -31.16 10.58 4.13
C GLN A 7 -31.65 11.72 3.22
N HIS A 8 -32.36 12.66 3.82
CA HIS A 8 -33.03 13.74 3.10
C HIS A 8 -32.34 15.10 3.18
N LYS A 9 -31.27 15.20 3.98
CA LYS A 9 -30.60 16.49 4.21
C LYS A 9 -29.59 16.83 3.10
N TYR A 10 -28.85 15.83 2.58
CA TYR A 10 -27.80 16.07 1.60
C TYR A 10 -28.11 15.49 0.25
N THR A 11 -27.76 16.20 -0.81
CA THR A 11 -27.79 15.70 -2.19
C THR A 11 -26.37 15.31 -2.59
N ILE A 12 -26.15 14.02 -2.92
CA ILE A 12 -24.85 13.49 -3.30
C ILE A 12 -24.80 13.33 -4.83
N ASN A 13 -23.93 14.09 -5.46
CA ASN A 13 -23.67 14.10 -6.89
C ASN A 13 -22.32 13.43 -7.19
N PHE A 14 -22.26 12.61 -8.21
CA PHE A 14 -21.02 11.97 -8.67
C PHE A 14 -21.12 11.58 -10.13
N VAL A 15 -19.96 11.49 -10.80
CA VAL A 15 -19.86 10.97 -12.16
C VAL A 15 -19.66 9.47 -12.06
N TYR A 16 -20.62 8.70 -12.54
CA TYR A 16 -20.63 7.24 -12.39
C TYR A 16 -19.39 6.59 -13.00
N ASP A 17 -19.05 6.95 -14.25
CA ASP A 17 -17.91 6.39 -15.01
C ASP A 17 -16.55 6.67 -14.34
N GLU A 18 -16.46 7.75 -13.55
CA GLU A 18 -15.24 8.08 -12.81
C GLU A 18 -15.07 7.20 -11.55
N LEU A 19 -16.16 6.70 -10.97
CA LEU A 19 -16.17 6.01 -9.69
C LEU A 19 -16.52 4.52 -9.75
N GLU A 20 -16.97 3.99 -10.89
CA GLU A 20 -17.50 2.62 -11.01
C GLU A 20 -16.51 1.52 -10.61
N ASP A 21 -15.22 1.76 -10.81
CA ASP A 21 -14.14 0.80 -10.52
C ASP A 21 -13.72 0.78 -9.05
N PHE A 22 -14.09 1.82 -8.28
CA PHE A 22 -13.74 1.88 -6.86
C PHE A 22 -14.72 1.04 -6.03
N ARG A 23 -14.19 0.02 -5.36
CA ARG A 23 -14.95 -0.87 -4.47
C ARG A 23 -14.48 -0.68 -3.05
N VAL A 24 -15.38 -0.29 -2.17
CA VAL A 24 -15.10 -0.09 -0.76
C VAL A 24 -16.10 -0.88 0.08
N THR A 25 -15.59 -1.63 1.05
CA THR A 25 -16.40 -2.29 2.07
C THR A 25 -15.96 -1.77 3.43
N LYS A 26 -16.79 -0.95 4.07
CA LYS A 26 -16.48 -0.37 5.38
C LYS A 26 -17.74 -0.27 6.23
N SER A 27 -17.62 -0.57 7.50
CA SER A 27 -18.69 -0.38 8.47
C SER A 27 -18.67 1.07 8.98
N ILE A 28 -19.78 1.79 8.77
CA ILE A 28 -19.94 3.17 9.21
C ILE A 28 -21.02 3.18 10.29
N ARG A 29 -20.71 3.75 11.46
CA ARG A 29 -21.66 3.88 12.57
C ARG A 29 -21.56 5.27 13.17
N ASN A 30 -22.74 5.88 13.43
CA ASN A 30 -22.89 7.15 14.16
C ASN A 30 -22.02 8.30 13.62
N GLN A 31 -21.93 8.43 12.30
CA GLN A 31 -21.17 9.49 11.63
C GLN A 31 -22.09 10.36 10.78
N SER A 32 -21.71 11.62 10.55
CA SER A 32 -22.37 12.47 9.57
C SER A 32 -22.14 11.94 8.14
N VAL A 33 -22.99 12.30 7.20
CA VAL A 33 -22.82 11.86 5.80
C VAL A 33 -21.53 12.35 5.19
N PRO A 34 -21.07 13.60 5.39
CA PRO A 34 -19.76 14.03 4.93
C PRO A 34 -18.60 13.21 5.51
N ASP A 35 -18.62 12.96 6.82
CA ASP A 35 -17.56 12.16 7.48
C ASP A 35 -17.55 10.71 6.97
N ALA A 36 -18.72 10.13 6.77
CA ALA A 36 -18.86 8.80 6.18
C ALA A 36 -18.26 8.74 4.78
N ILE A 37 -18.52 9.74 3.93
CA ILE A 37 -17.94 9.82 2.58
C ILE A 37 -16.43 9.99 2.67
N MET A 38 -15.91 10.88 3.52
CA MET A 38 -14.48 11.05 3.72
C MET A 38 -13.79 9.76 4.17
N GLN A 39 -14.43 9.01 5.04
CA GLN A 39 -13.93 7.71 5.48
C GLN A 39 -13.94 6.66 4.36
N LEU A 40 -14.95 6.67 3.48
CA LEU A 40 -15.04 5.78 2.32
C LEU A 40 -14.03 6.11 1.23
N ILE A 41 -13.77 7.39 0.98
CA ILE A 41 -12.79 7.87 0.02
C ILE A 41 -11.38 7.39 0.40
N GLY A 42 -11.02 7.50 1.68
CA GLY A 42 -9.74 7.01 2.20
C GLY A 42 -8.54 7.52 1.41
N PHE A 43 -7.72 6.59 0.91
CA PHE A 43 -6.49 6.88 0.13
C PHE A 43 -6.72 6.86 -1.39
N TYR A 44 -7.94 6.76 -1.85
CA TYR A 44 -8.22 6.81 -3.28
C TYR A 44 -8.04 8.22 -3.86
N PRO A 45 -7.74 8.35 -5.15
CA PRO A 45 -7.67 9.65 -5.83
C PRO A 45 -9.07 10.23 -6.06
N ILE A 46 -9.81 10.36 -4.99
CA ILE A 46 -11.18 10.86 -4.97
C ILE A 46 -11.24 12.01 -3.97
N ARG A 47 -11.92 13.08 -4.31
CA ARG A 47 -12.21 14.17 -3.38
C ARG A 47 -13.69 14.39 -3.22
N MET A 48 -14.04 14.92 -2.07
CA MET A 48 -15.37 15.43 -1.77
C MET A 48 -15.32 16.96 -1.71
N ILE A 49 -16.27 17.58 -2.36
CA ILE A 49 -16.53 19.02 -2.27
C ILE A 49 -17.95 19.16 -1.73
N GLN A 50 -18.08 19.90 -0.61
CA GLN A 50 -19.38 20.20 -0.04
C GLN A 50 -19.67 21.69 -0.16
N VAL A 51 -20.84 22.02 -0.68
CA VAL A 51 -21.39 23.38 -0.71
C VAL A 51 -22.82 23.28 -0.15
N GLU A 52 -23.00 23.78 1.06
CA GLU A 52 -24.26 23.65 1.82
C GLU A 52 -24.68 22.17 1.94
N ASP A 53 -25.86 21.81 1.43
CA ASP A 53 -26.40 20.46 1.46
C ASP A 53 -26.04 19.65 0.19
N ASN A 54 -25.27 20.22 -0.75
CA ASN A 54 -24.80 19.53 -1.95
C ASN A 54 -23.38 19.00 -1.75
N ILE A 55 -23.21 17.71 -1.96
CA ILE A 55 -21.93 17.01 -1.90
C ILE A 55 -21.59 16.51 -3.30
N MET A 56 -20.46 16.95 -3.84
CA MET A 56 -19.88 16.44 -5.08
C MET A 56 -18.72 15.49 -4.74
N VAL A 57 -18.77 14.29 -5.31
CA VAL A 57 -17.68 13.31 -5.21
C VAL A 57 -17.12 13.10 -6.61
N GLU A 58 -15.85 13.40 -6.80
CA GLU A 58 -15.20 13.31 -8.10
C GLU A 58 -13.80 12.68 -8.01
N CYS A 59 -13.36 12.04 -9.09
CA CYS A 59 -11.99 11.57 -9.21
C CYS A 59 -11.05 12.75 -9.48
N THR A 60 -9.98 12.87 -8.68
CA THR A 60 -8.99 13.96 -8.84
C THR A 60 -8.05 13.73 -10.01
N GLN A 61 -7.96 12.50 -10.49
CA GLN A 61 -7.10 12.10 -11.60
C GLN A 61 -7.97 11.64 -12.78
N LYS A 62 -8.27 12.57 -13.67
CA LYS A 62 -9.13 12.35 -14.85
C LYS A 62 -8.33 11.78 -16.03
N THR A 63 -7.81 10.57 -15.90
CA THR A 63 -7.26 9.83 -17.03
C THR A 63 -8.27 8.77 -17.52
N PRO A 64 -8.44 8.61 -18.85
CA PRO A 64 -9.43 7.67 -19.39
C PRO A 64 -9.08 6.22 -19.12
N THR A 65 -7.83 5.94 -18.72
CA THR A 65 -7.34 4.58 -18.49
C THR A 65 -6.85 4.40 -17.06
N LYS A 66 -7.14 3.24 -16.49
CA LYS A 66 -6.79 2.87 -15.12
C LYS A 66 -6.16 1.49 -15.07
N MET A 67 -5.20 1.29 -14.17
CA MET A 67 -4.69 -0.02 -13.80
C MET A 67 -5.48 -0.52 -12.60
N ILE A 68 -6.14 -1.66 -12.72
CA ILE A 68 -7.01 -2.22 -11.70
C ILE A 68 -6.54 -3.64 -11.40
N GLY A 69 -6.33 -3.95 -10.14
CA GLY A 69 -5.90 -5.28 -9.72
C GLY A 69 -6.20 -5.58 -8.27
N ARG A 70 -5.84 -6.79 -7.87
CA ARG A 70 -5.97 -7.27 -6.50
C ARG A 70 -4.68 -7.92 -6.05
N ILE A 71 -4.26 -7.65 -4.82
CA ILE A 71 -3.10 -8.26 -4.20
C ILE A 71 -3.57 -9.26 -3.15
N ILE A 72 -3.03 -10.47 -3.23
CA ILE A 72 -3.26 -11.53 -2.24
C ILE A 72 -1.92 -12.11 -1.78
N ASP A 73 -1.93 -12.84 -0.68
CA ASP A 73 -0.81 -13.67 -0.25
C ASP A 73 -0.90 -15.10 -0.80
N ASN A 74 0.07 -15.95 -0.46
CA ASN A 74 0.11 -17.36 -0.83
C ASN A 74 -0.99 -18.22 -0.18
N LYS A 75 -1.76 -17.65 0.76
CA LYS A 75 -2.91 -18.28 1.43
C LYS A 75 -4.24 -17.73 0.92
N ASN A 76 -4.24 -17.00 -0.21
CA ASN A 76 -5.39 -16.31 -0.81
C ASN A 76 -6.01 -15.21 0.07
N ARG A 77 -5.31 -14.72 1.09
CA ARG A 77 -5.79 -13.61 1.92
C ARG A 77 -5.48 -12.29 1.22
N PRO A 78 -6.38 -11.30 1.26
CA PRO A 78 -6.08 -9.98 0.72
C PRO A 78 -4.92 -9.34 1.49
N VAL A 79 -4.03 -8.67 0.76
CA VAL A 79 -2.96 -7.86 1.35
C VAL A 79 -3.38 -6.40 1.28
N ASP A 80 -3.73 -5.86 2.43
CA ASP A 80 -4.13 -4.46 2.61
C ASP A 80 -2.91 -3.54 2.74
N PHE A 81 -3.10 -2.27 2.40
CA PHE A 81 -2.07 -1.21 2.46
C PHE A 81 -0.74 -1.56 1.77
N ALA A 82 -0.76 -2.49 0.82
CA ALA A 82 0.40 -2.74 -0.03
C ALA A 82 0.63 -1.55 -0.96
N ASN A 83 1.87 -1.08 -1.04
CA ASN A 83 2.26 -0.03 -1.98
C ASN A 83 2.31 -0.61 -3.39
N VAL A 84 1.63 0.04 -4.32
CA VAL A 84 1.61 -0.31 -5.74
C VAL A 84 2.16 0.88 -6.53
N ALA A 85 3.30 0.70 -7.18
CA ALA A 85 3.91 1.71 -8.05
C ALA A 85 3.81 1.26 -9.50
N LEU A 86 3.33 2.16 -10.36
CA LEU A 86 3.34 2.01 -11.81
C LEU A 86 4.58 2.71 -12.37
N LEU A 87 5.46 1.95 -13.01
CA LEU A 87 6.71 2.45 -13.54
C LEU A 87 6.72 2.36 -15.06
N ASN A 88 7.42 3.29 -15.68
CA ASN A 88 7.63 3.30 -17.12
C ASN A 88 8.50 2.10 -17.54
N VAL A 89 8.07 1.40 -18.59
CA VAL A 89 8.76 0.20 -19.09
C VAL A 89 10.16 0.52 -19.66
N ARG A 90 10.41 1.76 -20.10
CA ARG A 90 11.67 2.14 -20.75
C ARG A 90 12.79 2.46 -19.75
N ASP A 91 12.46 3.23 -18.71
CA ASP A 91 13.44 3.83 -17.80
C ASP A 91 13.14 3.58 -16.32
N SER A 92 12.06 2.84 -16.03
CA SER A 92 11.59 2.57 -14.66
C SER A 92 11.25 3.82 -13.84
N SER A 93 11.06 4.98 -14.48
CA SER A 93 10.56 6.18 -13.81
C SER A 93 9.15 5.96 -13.28
N LEU A 94 8.82 6.61 -12.17
CA LEU A 94 7.48 6.51 -11.59
C LEU A 94 6.47 7.25 -12.46
N ILE A 95 5.44 6.53 -12.93
CA ILE A 95 4.28 7.10 -13.62
C ILE A 95 3.25 7.56 -12.59
N ASN A 96 2.85 6.67 -11.71
CA ASN A 96 1.86 6.90 -10.67
C ASN A 96 1.94 5.80 -9.60
N GLY A 97 1.22 5.98 -8.47
CA GLY A 97 1.20 4.99 -7.41
C GLY A 97 -0.04 5.10 -6.53
N GLY A 98 -0.25 4.08 -5.72
CA GLY A 98 -1.32 3.99 -4.77
C GLY A 98 -1.12 2.87 -3.77
N VAL A 99 -2.12 2.61 -2.95
CA VAL A 99 -2.13 1.52 -1.98
C VAL A 99 -3.37 0.65 -2.16
N THR A 100 -3.27 -0.60 -1.74
CA THR A 100 -4.43 -1.50 -1.73
C THR A 100 -5.37 -1.17 -0.57
N ASN A 101 -6.66 -1.41 -0.79
CA ASN A 101 -7.68 -1.34 0.26
C ASN A 101 -7.72 -2.63 1.12
N GLU A 102 -8.62 -2.68 2.09
CA GLU A 102 -8.86 -3.83 2.99
C GLU A 102 -9.16 -5.16 2.25
N ASN A 103 -9.63 -5.09 1.00
CA ASN A 103 -9.87 -6.25 0.14
C ASN A 103 -8.67 -6.59 -0.77
N GLY A 104 -7.54 -5.91 -0.58
CA GLY A 104 -6.36 -6.04 -1.42
C GLY A 104 -6.51 -5.42 -2.81
N GLN A 105 -7.55 -4.65 -3.09
CA GLN A 105 -7.82 -4.05 -4.39
C GLN A 105 -7.12 -2.70 -4.54
N PHE A 106 -6.68 -2.39 -5.75
CA PHE A 106 -6.16 -1.08 -6.12
C PHE A 106 -6.72 -0.61 -7.46
N VAL A 107 -6.85 0.70 -7.59
CA VAL A 107 -7.23 1.40 -8.81
C VAL A 107 -6.29 2.59 -8.95
N ILE A 108 -5.44 2.59 -9.97
CA ILE A 108 -4.42 3.62 -10.20
C ILE A 108 -4.59 4.17 -11.62
N PRO A 109 -4.91 5.46 -11.79
CA PRO A 109 -4.95 6.09 -13.10
C PRO A 109 -3.59 6.05 -13.79
N CYS A 110 -3.59 5.75 -15.09
CA CYS A 110 -2.37 5.64 -15.87
C CYS A 110 -2.64 5.94 -17.35
N GLY A 111 -1.95 6.95 -17.90
CA GLY A 111 -2.07 7.34 -19.30
C GLY A 111 -1.20 6.53 -20.27
N ALA A 112 -0.38 5.59 -19.80
CA ALA A 112 0.43 4.72 -20.64
C ALA A 112 -0.38 3.53 -21.16
N THR A 113 0.12 2.81 -22.17
CA THR A 113 -0.49 1.55 -22.66
C THR A 113 0.01 0.34 -21.91
N LYS A 114 1.22 0.44 -21.34
CA LYS A 114 1.90 -0.60 -20.54
C LYS A 114 2.64 0.05 -19.37
N ALA A 115 2.69 -0.66 -18.24
CA ALA A 115 3.50 -0.25 -17.09
C ALA A 115 4.09 -1.46 -16.36
N ILE A 116 5.22 -1.26 -15.71
CA ILE A 116 5.73 -2.18 -14.69
C ILE A 116 4.94 -1.91 -13.42
N VAL A 117 4.26 -2.92 -12.91
CA VAL A 117 3.58 -2.88 -11.61
C VAL A 117 4.53 -3.43 -10.57
N ARG A 118 5.04 -2.56 -9.71
CA ARG A 118 5.86 -2.94 -8.56
C ARG A 118 5.01 -2.91 -7.30
N VAL A 119 4.94 -4.03 -6.61
CA VAL A 119 4.17 -4.16 -5.37
C VAL A 119 5.12 -4.46 -4.22
N SER A 120 5.00 -3.70 -3.13
CA SER A 120 5.77 -3.89 -1.90
C SER A 120 4.85 -3.75 -0.68
N CYS A 121 5.07 -4.63 0.31
CA CYS A 121 4.38 -4.59 1.59
C CYS A 121 5.31 -5.15 2.67
N VAL A 122 5.18 -4.63 3.89
CA VAL A 122 5.96 -5.11 5.04
C VAL A 122 5.66 -6.59 5.29
N GLY A 123 6.71 -7.40 5.44
CA GLY A 123 6.57 -8.86 5.63
C GLY A 123 6.41 -9.67 4.34
N TYR A 124 6.49 -9.03 3.16
CA TYR A 124 6.40 -9.69 1.86
C TYR A 124 7.59 -9.37 0.97
N ILE A 125 7.87 -10.28 0.04
CA ILE A 125 8.89 -10.07 -1.00
C ILE A 125 8.32 -9.14 -2.05
N THR A 126 9.03 -8.04 -2.33
CA THR A 126 8.66 -7.12 -3.40
C THR A 126 8.62 -7.83 -4.74
N THR A 127 7.56 -7.63 -5.51
CA THR A 127 7.40 -8.19 -6.85
C THR A 127 7.25 -7.08 -7.89
N SER A 128 7.70 -7.34 -9.11
CA SER A 128 7.61 -6.40 -10.24
C SER A 128 7.35 -7.18 -11.53
N ASN A 129 6.26 -6.86 -12.21
CA ASN A 129 5.91 -7.46 -13.51
C ASN A 129 5.32 -6.41 -14.45
N THR A 130 5.45 -6.63 -15.75
CA THR A 130 4.90 -5.74 -16.77
C THR A 130 3.49 -6.18 -17.16
N TYR A 131 2.56 -5.23 -17.18
CA TYR A 131 1.17 -5.45 -17.56
C TYR A 131 0.72 -4.41 -18.59
N ASN A 132 -0.25 -4.79 -19.43
CA ASN A 132 -1.04 -3.83 -20.20
C ASN A 132 -1.98 -3.08 -19.25
N ILE A 133 -2.28 -1.82 -19.56
CA ILE A 133 -3.24 -1.04 -18.77
C ILE A 133 -4.63 -1.64 -18.85
N GLY A 134 -5.36 -1.61 -17.76
CA GLY A 134 -6.69 -2.16 -17.58
C GLY A 134 -6.80 -3.07 -16.36
N LYS A 135 -7.71 -4.03 -16.41
CA LYS A 135 -7.92 -5.02 -15.34
C LYS A 135 -6.87 -6.13 -15.48
N ILE A 136 -5.92 -6.18 -14.55
CA ILE A 136 -4.79 -7.13 -14.58
C ILE A 136 -4.99 -8.38 -13.73
N GLY A 137 -6.15 -8.49 -13.07
CA GLY A 137 -6.45 -9.63 -12.21
C GLY A 137 -5.75 -9.58 -10.86
N THR A 138 -5.24 -10.74 -10.43
CA THR A 138 -4.67 -10.91 -9.08
C THR A 138 -3.15 -11.10 -9.15
N ILE A 139 -2.43 -10.39 -8.27
CA ILE A 139 -1.00 -10.55 -8.04
C ILE A 139 -0.81 -11.21 -6.68
N THR A 140 -0.03 -12.30 -6.63
CA THR A 140 0.26 -13.00 -5.38
C THR A 140 1.63 -12.58 -4.84
N LEU A 141 1.67 -12.10 -3.59
CA LEU A 141 2.90 -11.83 -2.86
C LEU A 141 3.33 -13.05 -2.04
N LYS A 142 4.63 -13.28 -1.97
CA LYS A 142 5.24 -14.28 -1.11
C LYS A 142 5.63 -13.65 0.21
N GLU A 143 5.31 -14.30 1.33
CA GLU A 143 5.78 -13.87 2.65
C GLU A 143 7.32 -13.88 2.67
N ALA A 144 7.92 -12.82 3.21
CA ALA A 144 9.35 -12.77 3.45
C ALA A 144 9.64 -13.62 4.70
N THR A 145 10.24 -14.80 4.50
CA THR A 145 10.76 -15.58 5.64
C THR A 145 11.98 -14.85 6.20
N MET A 146 11.81 -14.17 7.32
CA MET A 146 12.94 -13.69 8.11
C MET A 146 13.63 -14.92 8.73
N ASN A 147 14.64 -15.45 8.07
CA ASN A 147 15.63 -16.28 8.74
C ASN A 147 16.40 -15.35 9.69
N LEU A 148 15.93 -15.26 10.92
CA LEU A 148 16.74 -14.76 12.02
C LEU A 148 17.90 -15.75 12.20
N GLN A 149 18.96 -15.58 11.43
CA GLN A 149 20.22 -16.24 11.73
C GLN A 149 20.60 -15.81 13.15
N LYS A 150 20.51 -16.76 14.06
CA LYS A 150 20.93 -16.58 15.46
C LYS A 150 22.40 -16.17 15.42
N ILE A 151 22.68 -14.89 15.56
CA ILE A 151 24.04 -14.40 15.72
C ILE A 151 24.51 -14.92 17.09
N VAL A 152 25.21 -16.06 17.09
CA VAL A 152 25.89 -16.55 18.26
C VAL A 152 27.13 -15.69 18.43
N VAL A 153 27.04 -14.63 19.22
CA VAL A 153 28.23 -13.88 19.67
C VAL A 153 29.00 -14.79 20.62
N LYS A 154 29.99 -15.49 20.12
CA LYS A 154 30.98 -16.15 20.95
C LYS A 154 31.87 -15.07 21.57
N GLY A 155 31.49 -14.65 22.76
CA GLY A 155 32.39 -13.80 23.58
C GLY A 155 33.67 -14.58 23.91
N HIS A 156 34.78 -14.18 23.34
CA HIS A 156 36.09 -14.60 23.84
C HIS A 156 36.30 -13.89 25.18
N ARG A 157 36.10 -14.62 26.26
CA ARG A 157 36.61 -14.20 27.58
C ARG A 157 38.12 -14.37 27.52
N GLN A 158 38.86 -13.25 27.44
CA GLN A 158 40.27 -13.28 27.74
C GLN A 158 40.46 -13.53 29.23
N PRO A 159 41.26 -14.53 29.65
CA PRO A 159 41.51 -14.77 31.06
C PRO A 159 42.43 -13.66 31.60
N PHE A 160 41.87 -12.80 32.44
CA PHE A 160 42.68 -11.87 33.23
C PHE A 160 43.39 -12.67 34.33
N ARG A 161 44.72 -12.67 34.32
CA ARG A 161 45.52 -13.16 35.46
C ARG A 161 45.82 -11.97 36.36
N MET A 162 45.39 -12.04 37.60
CA MET A 162 45.87 -11.13 38.64
C MET A 162 47.24 -11.63 39.14
N THR A 163 48.25 -10.81 38.98
CA THR A 163 49.51 -10.96 39.67
C THR A 163 49.62 -9.94 40.79
N SER A 164 50.43 -10.23 41.81
CA SER A 164 50.57 -9.41 43.03
C SER A 164 51.10 -7.98 42.80
N GLU A 165 51.37 -7.58 41.55
CA GLU A 165 51.93 -6.28 41.18
C GLU A 165 51.03 -5.39 40.32
N GLY A 166 49.74 -5.75 40.15
CA GLY A 166 48.78 -4.94 39.36
C GLY A 166 48.31 -5.55 38.05
N LEU A 167 47.34 -4.92 37.42
CA LEU A 167 46.70 -5.37 36.18
C LEU A 167 47.63 -5.08 34.98
N VAL A 168 48.13 -6.10 34.32
CA VAL A 168 48.84 -5.98 33.06
C VAL A 168 47.98 -6.52 31.92
N ALA A 169 47.57 -5.66 31.01
CA ALA A 169 46.95 -6.05 29.75
C ALA A 169 48.05 -6.22 28.69
N GLN A 170 48.24 -7.44 28.20
CA GLN A 170 49.16 -7.71 27.10
C GLN A 170 48.35 -7.66 25.79
N VAL A 171 48.62 -6.67 24.95
CA VAL A 171 48.10 -6.56 23.60
C VAL A 171 49.07 -7.23 22.66
N GLU A 172 48.79 -8.41 22.16
CA GLU A 172 49.54 -9.01 21.05
C GLU A 172 49.18 -8.31 19.75
N GLY A 173 50.17 -7.64 19.16
CA GLY A 173 50.04 -7.04 17.83
C GLY A 173 50.05 -8.12 16.76
N THR A 174 49.09 -8.07 15.87
CA THR A 174 49.07 -8.81 14.62
C THR A 174 50.01 -8.19 13.61
N SER A 175 50.96 -8.97 13.15
CA SER A 175 51.75 -8.70 11.95
C SER A 175 50.96 -9.09 10.71
#